data_d7e9525250d6f88033fdd9cb7e24abf5
#
_entry.id   d7e9525250d6f88033fdd9cb7e24abf5
#
_cell.length_a   1.000
_cell.length_b   1.000
_cell.length_c   1.000
_cell.angle_alpha   90.00
_cell.angle_beta   90.00
_cell.angle_gamma   90.00
#
_symmetry.space_group_name_H-M   'P 1'
#
loop_
_entity.id
_entity.type
_entity.pdbx_description
1 polymer ?
#
loop_
_entity_poly.entity_id
_entity_poly.type
_entity_poly.pdbx_seq_one_letter_code
_entity_poly.pdbx_strand_id
1 'polypeptide(L)'
;MSVKIITPYVFEEEIKEHQELFWELNIHYEKDIARIGSDLMFQKIWNQYPKDDIFILHADMSPHHEGWFEEVLEYVEQYPEAGMFGCLLLYPATDKSGKHYIQCAGGKFTDERPDHFGSGLVLENRGTFKSELEVDTGQYNSTREVAWTTFGGCYIRRKFIDSVGNFDPSFEWTYNRDVDYCLSGRQNGFHIYQIPIRLFHHESKDNKRIKDESKIKMETRNLARLQTKWANSKFYKTLDKEIKNR
;
A
#
# COMPACT_ATOMS: atom_id res chain seq x y z
N MET A 1 -6.85 1.21 22.12
CA MET A 1 -7.00 1.73 20.76
C MET A 1 -7.91 0.76 20.03
N SER A 2 -8.96 1.19 19.33
CA SER A 2 -9.82 0.29 18.55
C SER A 2 -9.35 0.32 17.11
N VAL A 3 -9.18 -0.85 16.50
CA VAL A 3 -8.81 -0.99 15.10
C VAL A 3 -9.82 -1.88 14.38
N LYS A 4 -10.19 -1.50 13.18
CA LYS A 4 -11.05 -2.31 12.30
C LYS A 4 -10.24 -2.78 11.10
N ILE A 5 -10.17 -4.10 10.91
CA ILE A 5 -9.57 -4.71 9.73
C ILE A 5 -10.66 -4.78 8.65
N ILE A 6 -10.34 -4.33 7.44
CA ILE A 6 -11.27 -4.29 6.31
C ILE A 6 -10.69 -4.97 5.08
N THR A 7 -11.53 -5.79 4.44
CA THR A 7 -11.18 -6.53 3.22
C THR A 7 -12.33 -6.45 2.22
N PRO A 8 -12.25 -5.56 1.21
CA PRO A 8 -13.17 -5.62 0.10
C PRO A 8 -12.82 -6.79 -0.81
N TYR A 9 -13.84 -7.40 -1.40
CA TYR A 9 -13.66 -8.50 -2.34
C TYR A 9 -14.65 -8.44 -3.49
N VAL A 10 -14.35 -9.20 -4.54
CA VAL A 10 -15.21 -9.30 -5.73
C VAL A 10 -15.77 -10.71 -5.87
N PHE A 11 -14.97 -11.73 -5.69
CA PHE A 11 -15.33 -13.13 -5.87
C PHE A 11 -15.35 -13.87 -4.53
N GLU A 12 -16.40 -14.66 -4.30
CA GLU A 12 -16.59 -15.44 -3.05
C GLU A 12 -15.43 -16.44 -2.82
N GLU A 13 -14.83 -16.94 -3.90
CA GLU A 13 -13.74 -17.90 -3.83
C GLU A 13 -12.47 -17.29 -3.20
N GLU A 14 -12.29 -15.97 -3.33
CA GLU A 14 -11.12 -15.27 -2.79
C GLU A 14 -11.19 -15.19 -1.27
N ILE A 15 -12.38 -14.98 -0.71
CA ILE A 15 -12.52 -14.79 0.74
C ILE A 15 -12.57 -16.08 1.53
N LYS A 16 -12.91 -17.21 0.92
CA LYS A 16 -13.01 -18.48 1.65
C LYS A 16 -11.64 -18.90 2.21
N GLU A 17 -10.62 -18.93 1.37
CA GLU A 17 -9.26 -19.24 1.78
C GLU A 17 -8.72 -18.15 2.73
N HIS A 18 -9.01 -16.89 2.45
CA HIS A 18 -8.60 -15.77 3.28
C HIS A 18 -9.22 -15.83 4.68
N GLN A 19 -10.50 -16.20 4.82
CA GLN A 19 -11.14 -16.39 6.11
C GLN A 19 -10.54 -17.55 6.92
N GLU A 20 -10.11 -18.62 6.26
CA GLU A 20 -9.41 -19.74 6.89
C GLU A 20 -8.03 -19.33 7.40
N LEU A 21 -7.28 -18.51 6.61
CA LEU A 21 -5.94 -18.03 6.97
C LEU A 21 -5.94 -16.99 8.11
N PHE A 22 -7.00 -16.18 8.20
CA PHE A 22 -7.11 -15.09 9.17
C PHE A 22 -8.25 -15.32 10.18
N TRP A 23 -8.56 -16.57 10.50
CA TRP A 23 -9.70 -16.97 11.33
C TRP A 23 -9.70 -16.34 12.73
N GLU A 24 -8.53 -15.98 13.26
CA GLU A 24 -8.39 -15.33 14.58
C GLU A 24 -8.74 -13.85 14.56
N LEU A 25 -8.81 -13.24 13.38
CA LEU A 25 -9.01 -11.81 13.22
C LEU A 25 -10.48 -11.46 12.93
N ASN A 26 -10.97 -10.39 13.58
CA ASN A 26 -12.30 -9.87 13.31
C ASN A 26 -12.27 -8.93 12.08
N ILE A 27 -12.38 -9.50 10.89
CA ILE A 27 -12.29 -8.79 9.61
C ILE A 27 -13.70 -8.44 9.10
N HIS A 28 -13.85 -7.19 8.65
CA HIS A 28 -15.02 -6.76 7.89
C HIS A 28 -14.82 -7.07 6.41
N TYR A 29 -15.56 -8.04 5.89
CA TYR A 29 -15.60 -8.38 4.48
C TYR A 29 -16.74 -7.66 3.79
N GLU A 30 -16.46 -6.92 2.70
CA GLU A 30 -17.48 -6.22 1.91
C GLU A 30 -17.35 -6.55 0.44
N LYS A 31 -18.44 -7.03 -0.17
CA LYS A 31 -18.47 -7.37 -1.60
C LYS A 31 -18.62 -6.12 -2.47
N ASP A 32 -17.70 -5.91 -3.40
CA ASP A 32 -17.78 -4.84 -4.39
C ASP A 32 -18.70 -5.23 -5.57
N ILE A 33 -20.00 -5.24 -5.28
CA ILE A 33 -21.03 -5.56 -6.28
C ILE A 33 -21.06 -4.53 -7.40
N ALA A 34 -20.84 -3.27 -7.07
CA ALA A 34 -20.89 -2.15 -8.02
C ALA A 34 -19.62 -1.98 -8.85
N ARG A 35 -18.57 -2.76 -8.56
CA ARG A 35 -17.26 -2.68 -9.23
C ARG A 35 -16.64 -1.29 -9.20
N ILE A 36 -16.76 -0.60 -8.08
CA ILE A 36 -16.23 0.76 -7.90
C ILE A 36 -14.73 0.79 -7.65
N GLY A 37 -14.11 -0.37 -7.38
CA GLY A 37 -12.69 -0.52 -7.10
C GLY A 37 -12.36 -0.51 -5.61
N SER A 38 -11.24 -1.15 -5.27
CA SER A 38 -10.83 -1.38 -3.86
C SER A 38 -10.75 -0.10 -3.05
N ASP A 39 -10.14 0.96 -3.57
CA ASP A 39 -9.93 2.19 -2.79
C ASP A 39 -11.24 2.88 -2.40
N LEU A 40 -12.20 2.97 -3.33
CA LEU A 40 -13.51 3.54 -3.02
C LEU A 40 -14.30 2.63 -2.08
N MET A 41 -14.09 1.32 -2.16
CA MET A 41 -14.64 0.39 -1.18
C MET A 41 -14.01 0.58 0.20
N PHE A 42 -12.69 0.75 0.32
CA PHE A 42 -12.07 1.10 1.59
C PHE A 42 -12.68 2.35 2.19
N GLN A 43 -12.82 3.41 1.38
CA GLN A 43 -13.44 4.66 1.83
C GLN A 43 -14.87 4.45 2.32
N LYS A 44 -15.68 3.70 1.57
CA LYS A 44 -17.05 3.36 1.97
C LYS A 44 -17.07 2.64 3.32
N ILE A 45 -16.17 1.65 3.51
CA ILE A 45 -16.13 0.83 4.71
C ILE A 45 -15.62 1.64 5.91
N TRP A 46 -14.50 2.35 5.79
CA TRP A 46 -13.97 3.08 6.94
C TRP A 46 -14.87 4.22 7.43
N ASN A 47 -15.73 4.76 6.55
CA ASN A 47 -16.76 5.73 6.94
C ASN A 47 -17.84 5.14 7.86
N GLN A 48 -17.98 3.81 7.87
CA GLN A 48 -18.86 3.09 8.82
C GLN A 48 -18.23 2.97 10.22
N TYR A 49 -16.92 3.18 10.33
CA TYR A 49 -16.14 3.06 11.56
C TYR A 49 -15.46 4.39 11.95
N PRO A 50 -16.22 5.46 12.24
CA PRO A 50 -15.67 6.82 12.35
C PRO A 50 -14.80 7.05 13.59
N LYS A 51 -14.67 6.07 14.47
CA LYS A 51 -13.87 6.16 15.70
C LYS A 51 -12.69 5.20 15.73
N ASP A 52 -12.59 4.30 14.74
CA ASP A 52 -11.61 3.24 14.72
C ASP A 52 -10.43 3.61 13.81
N ASP A 53 -9.24 3.22 14.19
CA ASP A 53 -8.13 3.09 13.26
C ASP A 53 -8.47 1.97 12.26
N ILE A 54 -7.87 1.99 11.09
CA ILE A 54 -8.19 1.06 10.01
C ILE A 54 -6.94 0.26 9.63
N PHE A 55 -7.08 -1.06 9.53
CA PHE A 55 -6.10 -1.89 8.85
C PHE A 55 -6.71 -2.40 7.53
N ILE A 56 -6.06 -2.07 6.42
CA ILE A 56 -6.45 -2.53 5.09
C ILE A 56 -5.73 -3.84 4.79
N LEU A 57 -6.50 -4.89 4.50
CA LEU A 57 -5.98 -6.20 4.12
C LEU A 57 -6.66 -6.64 2.82
N HIS A 58 -5.89 -6.83 1.75
CA HIS A 58 -6.46 -7.30 0.48
C HIS A 58 -6.85 -8.77 0.56
N ALA A 59 -7.88 -9.18 -0.19
CA ALA A 59 -8.41 -10.56 -0.21
C ALA A 59 -7.41 -11.59 -0.78
N ASP A 60 -6.37 -11.13 -1.47
CA ASP A 60 -5.29 -11.94 -2.04
C ASP A 60 -3.99 -11.88 -1.23
N MET A 61 -4.10 -11.62 0.06
CA MET A 61 -2.96 -11.63 0.98
C MET A 61 -2.99 -12.86 1.89
N SER A 62 -1.83 -13.24 2.37
CA SER A 62 -1.68 -14.25 3.42
C SER A 62 -0.59 -13.84 4.42
N PRO A 63 -0.69 -14.26 5.69
CA PRO A 63 0.30 -13.93 6.70
C PRO A 63 1.59 -14.71 6.43
N HIS A 64 2.72 -14.12 6.84
CA HIS A 64 4.01 -14.82 6.79
C HIS A 64 4.24 -15.68 8.04
N HIS A 65 3.69 -15.26 9.20
CA HIS A 65 3.83 -15.96 10.48
C HIS A 65 2.64 -15.64 11.40
N GLU A 66 2.44 -16.46 12.43
CA GLU A 66 1.45 -16.22 13.50
C GLU A 66 1.85 -15.02 14.35
N GLY A 67 0.88 -14.29 14.92
CA GLY A 67 1.14 -13.11 15.77
C GLY A 67 1.56 -11.84 14.99
N TRP A 68 1.58 -11.88 13.68
CA TRP A 68 2.00 -10.75 12.84
C TRP A 68 1.19 -9.47 13.10
N PHE A 69 -0.09 -9.59 13.42
CA PHE A 69 -0.95 -8.43 13.61
C PHE A 69 -0.72 -7.74 14.96
N GLU A 70 -0.46 -8.51 16.00
CA GLU A 70 -0.03 -8.02 17.31
C GLU A 70 1.27 -7.23 17.18
N GLU A 71 2.22 -7.74 16.40
CA GLU A 71 3.47 -7.03 16.11
C GLU A 71 3.22 -5.71 15.36
N VAL A 72 2.25 -5.66 14.42
CA VAL A 72 1.84 -4.39 13.79
C VAL A 72 1.39 -3.38 14.85
N LEU A 73 0.58 -3.80 15.82
CA LEU A 73 0.08 -2.93 16.87
C LEU A 73 1.21 -2.41 17.77
N GLU A 74 2.23 -3.24 18.06
CA GLU A 74 3.42 -2.80 18.79
C GLU A 74 4.18 -1.69 18.06
N TYR A 75 4.38 -1.81 16.73
CA TYR A 75 4.97 -0.74 15.93
C TYR A 75 4.11 0.52 15.92
N VAL A 76 2.79 0.36 15.84
CA VAL A 76 1.86 1.50 15.91
C VAL A 76 2.01 2.25 17.24
N GLU A 77 2.19 1.58 18.35
CA GLU A 77 2.41 2.21 19.67
C GLU A 77 3.78 2.91 19.79
N GLN A 78 4.82 2.33 19.19
CA GLN A 78 6.19 2.89 19.23
C GLN A 78 6.33 4.22 18.46
N TYR A 79 5.50 4.46 17.43
CA TYR A 79 5.59 5.64 16.55
C TYR A 79 4.29 6.45 16.57
N PRO A 80 4.00 7.19 17.67
CA PRO A 80 2.72 7.90 17.83
C PRO A 80 2.53 9.07 16.84
N GLU A 81 3.61 9.60 16.25
CA GLU A 81 3.58 10.65 15.23
C GLU A 81 3.15 10.14 13.84
N ALA A 82 3.28 8.84 13.61
CA ALA A 82 2.90 8.24 12.34
C ALA A 82 1.41 8.33 12.06
N GLY A 83 1.06 8.56 10.82
CA GLY A 83 -0.31 8.48 10.31
C GLY A 83 -0.61 7.14 9.67
N MET A 84 0.40 6.54 9.03
CA MET A 84 0.27 5.27 8.31
C MET A 84 1.48 4.37 8.52
N PHE A 85 1.24 3.05 8.44
CA PHE A 85 2.27 2.01 8.47
C PHE A 85 2.00 0.99 7.37
N GLY A 86 2.96 0.78 6.48
CA GLY A 86 2.91 -0.27 5.46
C GLY A 86 3.67 -1.51 5.91
N CYS A 87 3.12 -2.69 5.68
CA CYS A 87 3.82 -3.96 5.85
C CYS A 87 4.77 -4.22 4.67
N LEU A 88 5.81 -5.01 4.91
CA LEU A 88 6.71 -5.52 3.87
C LEU A 88 5.97 -6.59 3.04
N LEU A 89 5.71 -6.28 1.78
CA LEU A 89 5.01 -7.19 0.88
C LEU A 89 5.99 -8.07 0.12
N LEU A 90 5.72 -9.36 0.12
CA LEU A 90 6.50 -10.38 -0.58
C LEU A 90 5.66 -11.06 -1.66
N TYR A 91 6.29 -11.44 -2.75
CA TYR A 91 5.72 -12.42 -3.66
C TYR A 91 5.84 -13.82 -3.05
N PRO A 92 4.84 -14.71 -3.23
CA PRO A 92 4.96 -16.12 -2.83
C PRO A 92 6.07 -16.86 -3.58
N ALA A 93 6.42 -16.39 -4.79
CA ALA A 93 7.51 -16.95 -5.59
C ALA A 93 8.88 -16.74 -4.92
N THR A 94 9.74 -17.73 -5.06
CA THR A 94 11.10 -17.72 -4.50
C THR A 94 12.16 -17.74 -5.59
N ASP A 95 13.36 -17.30 -5.23
CA ASP A 95 14.57 -17.51 -6.02
C ASP A 95 15.06 -18.98 -5.92
N LYS A 96 16.19 -19.28 -6.56
CA LYS A 96 16.80 -20.62 -6.53
C LYS A 96 17.30 -21.05 -5.14
N SER A 97 17.45 -20.12 -4.19
CA SER A 97 17.82 -20.40 -2.80
C SER A 97 16.63 -20.57 -1.86
N GLY A 98 15.41 -20.46 -2.37
CA GLY A 98 14.18 -20.55 -1.60
C GLY A 98 13.76 -19.26 -0.88
N LYS A 99 14.41 -18.12 -1.19
CA LYS A 99 14.08 -16.81 -0.62
C LYS A 99 13.05 -16.10 -1.47
N HIS A 100 12.09 -15.43 -0.84
CA HIS A 100 11.02 -14.70 -1.52
C HIS A 100 11.51 -13.41 -2.18
N TYR A 101 10.87 -13.03 -3.27
CA TYR A 101 11.07 -11.73 -3.87
C TYR A 101 10.24 -10.66 -3.15
N ILE A 102 10.81 -9.47 -3.01
CA ILE A 102 10.12 -8.33 -2.42
C ILE A 102 9.24 -7.69 -3.48
N GLN A 103 7.96 -7.50 -3.14
CA GLN A 103 7.03 -6.74 -3.96
C GLN A 103 7.07 -5.26 -3.60
N CYS A 104 7.01 -4.93 -2.31
CA CYS A 104 7.03 -3.56 -1.83
C CYS A 104 7.57 -3.48 -0.40
N ALA A 105 8.61 -2.69 -0.24
CA ALA A 105 9.16 -2.32 1.06
C ALA A 105 8.99 -0.81 1.32
N GLY A 106 7.80 -0.27 0.99
CA GLY A 106 7.48 1.16 1.00
C GLY A 106 7.84 1.86 -0.30
N GLY A 107 7.45 3.11 -0.43
CA GLY A 107 7.57 3.90 -1.63
C GLY A 107 8.58 5.04 -1.54
N LYS A 108 9.16 5.34 -2.68
CA LYS A 108 10.05 6.48 -2.96
C LYS A 108 9.60 7.18 -4.24
N PHE A 109 10.31 8.22 -4.65
CA PHE A 109 10.16 8.83 -5.96
C PHE A 109 11.47 8.72 -6.75
N THR A 110 11.35 8.29 -8.00
CA THR A 110 12.45 8.24 -8.96
C THR A 110 12.06 9.09 -10.16
N ASP A 111 12.79 10.19 -10.41
CA ASP A 111 12.48 11.14 -11.47
C ASP A 111 11.00 11.60 -11.47
N GLU A 112 10.51 12.02 -10.31
CA GLU A 112 9.11 12.46 -10.09
C GLU A 112 8.05 11.37 -10.36
N ARG A 113 8.45 10.10 -10.38
CA ARG A 113 7.55 8.94 -10.48
C ARG A 113 7.51 8.17 -9.18
N PRO A 114 6.34 7.73 -8.73
CA PRO A 114 6.26 6.76 -7.65
C PRO A 114 7.02 5.49 -8.02
N ASP A 115 7.81 5.00 -7.09
CA ASP A 115 8.60 3.79 -7.24
C ASP A 115 8.64 3.03 -5.92
N HIS A 116 8.85 1.74 -5.95
CA HIS A 116 8.92 0.89 -4.77
C HIS A 116 10.37 0.63 -4.35
N PHE A 117 10.59 0.51 -3.07
CA PHE A 117 11.75 -0.21 -2.57
C PHE A 117 11.49 -1.72 -2.68
N GLY A 118 12.48 -2.47 -3.14
CA GLY A 118 12.40 -3.92 -3.30
C GLY A 118 11.94 -4.40 -4.69
N SER A 119 11.18 -3.59 -5.43
CA SER A 119 10.77 -3.86 -6.82
C SER A 119 10.86 -2.61 -7.69
N GLY A 120 12.02 -1.96 -7.63
CA GLY A 120 12.26 -0.68 -8.29
C GLY A 120 12.31 -0.76 -9.81
N LEU A 121 12.05 0.38 -10.46
CA LEU A 121 12.27 0.56 -11.88
C LEU A 121 13.73 0.97 -12.12
N VAL A 122 14.44 0.20 -12.91
CA VAL A 122 15.82 0.50 -13.35
C VAL A 122 15.81 0.97 -14.79
N LEU A 123 16.47 2.11 -15.05
CA LEU A 123 16.61 2.62 -16.41
C LEU A 123 17.62 1.77 -17.19
N GLU A 124 17.17 1.10 -18.23
CA GLU A 124 18.04 0.39 -19.15
C GLU A 124 18.67 1.32 -20.22
N ASN A 125 19.75 0.83 -20.82
CA ASN A 125 20.51 1.52 -21.89
C ASN A 125 19.69 1.77 -23.16
N ARG A 126 18.64 2.54 -23.15
CA ARG A 126 17.84 3.04 -24.30
C ARG A 126 16.61 3.84 -23.86
N GLY A 127 16.55 4.23 -22.57
CA GLY A 127 15.38 4.95 -22.06
C GLY A 127 14.17 4.08 -21.75
N THR A 128 14.35 2.76 -21.73
CA THR A 128 13.34 1.81 -21.26
C THR A 128 13.55 1.50 -19.77
N PHE A 129 12.45 1.33 -19.03
CA PHE A 129 12.50 0.92 -17.63
C PHE A 129 12.27 -0.60 -17.53
N LYS A 130 13.08 -1.26 -16.70
CA LYS A 130 12.88 -2.63 -16.31
C LYS A 130 12.60 -2.70 -14.81
N SER A 131 11.64 -3.50 -14.43
CA SER A 131 11.43 -3.82 -13.01
C SER A 131 12.49 -4.83 -12.57
N GLU A 132 13.26 -4.49 -11.55
CA GLU A 132 14.15 -5.40 -10.85
C GLU A 132 13.58 -5.75 -9.49
N LEU A 133 13.38 -7.06 -9.25
CA LEU A 133 12.92 -7.57 -7.97
C LEU A 133 14.12 -7.90 -7.09
N GLU A 134 14.15 -7.34 -5.90
CA GLU A 134 15.10 -7.73 -4.87
C GLU A 134 14.63 -9.02 -4.18
N VAL A 135 15.58 -9.87 -3.84
CA VAL A 135 15.34 -11.05 -2.98
C VAL A 135 15.38 -10.58 -1.52
N ASP A 136 14.44 -11.05 -0.69
CA ASP A 136 14.44 -10.75 0.74
C ASP A 136 15.61 -11.45 1.45
N THR A 137 16.61 -10.66 1.79
CA THR A 137 17.79 -11.09 2.58
C THR A 137 17.81 -10.46 3.97
N GLY A 138 16.72 -9.83 4.39
CA GLY A 138 16.61 -9.11 5.65
C GLY A 138 17.03 -7.63 5.56
N GLN A 139 17.28 -7.10 4.35
CA GLN A 139 17.69 -5.70 4.15
C GLN A 139 16.64 -4.68 4.58
N TYR A 140 15.38 -5.11 4.79
CA TYR A 140 14.28 -4.29 5.26
C TYR A 140 13.75 -4.72 6.65
N ASN A 141 14.59 -5.28 7.50
CA ASN A 141 14.25 -5.74 8.85
C ASN A 141 14.14 -4.62 9.90
N SER A 142 14.31 -3.36 9.51
CA SER A 142 14.13 -2.22 10.40
C SER A 142 12.99 -1.32 9.92
N THR A 143 12.27 -0.72 10.88
CA THR A 143 11.30 0.33 10.58
C THR A 143 12.01 1.52 9.95
N ARG A 144 11.40 2.08 8.92
CA ARG A 144 11.93 3.27 8.24
C ARG A 144 10.83 4.18 7.74
N GLU A 145 11.09 5.46 7.76
CA GLU A 145 10.21 6.44 7.14
C GLU A 145 10.28 6.33 5.61
N VAL A 146 9.13 6.40 4.94
CA VAL A 146 9.02 6.27 3.48
C VAL A 146 8.16 7.39 2.91
N ALA A 147 8.29 7.68 1.62
CA ALA A 147 7.51 8.73 0.97
C ALA A 147 6.02 8.39 0.93
N TRP A 148 5.70 7.14 0.65
CA TRP A 148 4.34 6.60 0.56
C TRP A 148 4.36 5.09 0.80
N THR A 149 3.20 4.49 1.03
CA THR A 149 3.01 3.04 1.13
C THR A 149 1.77 2.61 0.34
N THR A 150 1.76 1.36 -0.10
CA THR A 150 0.58 0.77 -0.74
C THR A 150 -0.52 0.52 0.28
N PHE A 151 -1.76 0.38 -0.16
CA PHE A 151 -2.86 -0.01 0.72
C PHE A 151 -2.94 -1.52 0.98
N GLY A 152 -2.16 -2.33 0.31
CA GLY A 152 -2.01 -3.74 0.67
C GLY A 152 -1.25 -3.87 1.99
N GLY A 153 -1.89 -4.42 3.05
CA GLY A 153 -1.27 -4.58 4.36
C GLY A 153 -0.89 -3.24 5.01
N CYS A 154 -1.86 -2.33 5.14
CA CYS A 154 -1.62 -0.96 5.61
C CYS A 154 -2.47 -0.60 6.82
N TYR A 155 -1.82 -0.13 7.89
CA TYR A 155 -2.50 0.48 9.04
C TYR A 155 -2.62 1.98 8.85
N ILE A 156 -3.82 2.54 9.08
CA ILE A 156 -4.10 3.97 8.95
C ILE A 156 -4.77 4.45 10.24
N ARG A 157 -4.17 5.42 10.90
CA ARG A 157 -4.78 6.03 12.09
C ARG A 157 -6.02 6.84 11.73
N ARG A 158 -7.02 6.80 12.58
CA ARG A 158 -8.25 7.60 12.40
C ARG A 158 -7.94 9.08 12.24
N LYS A 159 -7.04 9.62 13.07
CA LYS A 159 -6.60 11.03 12.99
C LYS A 159 -6.00 11.40 11.61
N PHE A 160 -5.38 10.46 10.91
CA PHE A 160 -4.89 10.67 9.55
C PHE A 160 -6.07 10.79 8.58
N ILE A 161 -7.01 9.83 8.62
CA ILE A 161 -8.20 9.83 7.77
C ILE A 161 -9.02 11.12 7.99
N ASP A 162 -9.21 11.53 9.23
CA ASP A 162 -9.98 12.74 9.57
C ASP A 162 -9.30 14.02 9.06
N SER A 163 -7.98 14.05 9.03
CA SER A 163 -7.21 15.20 8.54
C SER A 163 -7.16 15.27 7.01
N VAL A 164 -7.04 14.13 6.33
CA VAL A 164 -6.92 14.07 4.87
C VAL A 164 -8.29 14.06 4.20
N GLY A 165 -9.27 13.42 4.82
CA GLY A 165 -10.62 13.24 4.26
C GLY A 165 -10.67 12.09 3.26
N ASN A 166 -11.55 12.25 2.26
CA ASN A 166 -11.79 11.26 1.23
C ASN A 166 -10.71 11.25 0.15
N PHE A 167 -10.62 10.14 -0.58
CA PHE A 167 -9.78 10.06 -1.78
C PHE A 167 -10.19 11.10 -2.84
N ASP A 168 -9.22 11.55 -3.59
CA ASP A 168 -9.45 12.40 -4.75
C ASP A 168 -10.16 11.57 -5.86
N PRO A 169 -11.42 11.91 -6.20
CA PRO A 169 -12.20 11.14 -7.16
C PRO A 169 -11.71 11.28 -8.61
N SER A 170 -10.77 12.18 -8.87
CA SER A 170 -10.20 12.34 -10.20
C SER A 170 -9.30 11.18 -10.62
N PHE A 171 -8.73 10.43 -9.64
CA PHE A 171 -7.95 9.24 -9.94
C PHE A 171 -8.86 8.09 -10.35
N GLU A 172 -8.55 7.49 -11.49
CA GLU A 172 -9.30 6.36 -12.02
C GLU A 172 -8.83 5.05 -11.38
N TRP A 173 -9.75 4.17 -11.05
CA TRP A 173 -9.49 2.87 -10.44
C TRP A 173 -8.65 3.00 -9.17
N THR A 174 -7.50 2.29 -9.07
CA THR A 174 -6.66 2.24 -7.87
C THR A 174 -5.29 2.87 -8.02
N TYR A 175 -4.79 3.08 -9.24
CA TYR A 175 -3.40 3.48 -9.49
C TYR A 175 -3.08 4.90 -9.04
N ASN A 176 -1.99 5.03 -8.26
CA ASN A 176 -1.48 6.29 -7.70
C ASN A 176 -2.42 7.02 -6.73
N ARG A 177 -3.56 6.43 -6.35
CA ARG A 177 -4.47 7.02 -5.36
C ARG A 177 -3.93 6.87 -3.95
N ASP A 178 -3.32 5.73 -3.66
CA ASP A 178 -2.56 5.47 -2.44
C ASP A 178 -1.39 6.47 -2.27
N VAL A 179 -0.65 6.71 -3.35
CA VAL A 179 0.43 7.70 -3.37
C VAL A 179 -0.10 9.11 -3.08
N ASP A 180 -1.17 9.52 -3.76
CA ASP A 180 -1.81 10.83 -3.56
C ASP A 180 -2.30 11.01 -2.12
N TYR A 181 -2.89 9.96 -1.55
CA TYR A 181 -3.39 9.97 -0.19
C TYR A 181 -2.27 10.08 0.84
N CYS A 182 -1.18 9.35 0.63
CA CYS A 182 0.03 9.46 1.43
C CYS A 182 0.63 10.87 1.38
N LEU A 183 0.75 11.46 0.20
CA LEU A 183 1.28 12.82 0.04
C LEU A 183 0.38 13.86 0.72
N SER A 184 -0.94 13.69 0.64
CA SER A 184 -1.91 14.55 1.34
C SER A 184 -1.72 14.49 2.85
N GLY A 185 -1.50 13.31 3.41
CA GLY A 185 -1.20 13.15 4.84
C GLY A 185 0.13 13.78 5.25
N ARG A 186 1.16 13.62 4.42
CA ARG A 186 2.45 14.27 4.67
C ARG A 186 2.36 15.79 4.63
N GLN A 187 1.58 16.34 3.72
CA GLN A 187 1.31 17.78 3.68
C GLN A 187 0.63 18.28 4.97
N ASN A 188 -0.13 17.42 5.62
CA ASN A 188 -0.75 17.67 6.93
C ASN A 188 0.18 17.34 8.13
N GLY A 189 1.46 17.05 7.89
CA GLY A 189 2.46 16.84 8.93
C GLY A 189 2.56 15.42 9.47
N PHE A 190 1.90 14.44 8.85
CA PHE A 190 2.02 13.05 9.26
C PHE A 190 3.26 12.36 8.69
N HIS A 191 3.83 11.45 9.46
CA HIS A 191 4.85 10.51 9.03
C HIS A 191 4.22 9.22 8.51
N ILE A 192 4.91 8.57 7.58
CA ILE A 192 4.53 7.27 7.02
C ILE A 192 5.71 6.34 7.19
N TYR A 193 5.48 5.19 7.79
CA TYR A 193 6.52 4.21 8.05
C TYR A 193 6.28 2.91 7.30
N GLN A 194 7.35 2.33 6.83
CA GLN A 194 7.43 0.92 6.48
C GLN A 194 7.89 0.14 7.70
N ILE A 195 7.14 -0.87 8.11
CA ILE A 195 7.48 -1.78 9.20
C ILE A 195 7.93 -3.15 8.65
N PRO A 196 8.79 -3.89 9.38
CA PRO A 196 9.36 -5.15 8.88
C PRO A 196 8.43 -6.36 8.99
N ILE A 197 7.14 -6.12 9.18
CA ILE A 197 6.12 -7.19 9.21
C ILE A 197 5.82 -7.65 7.80
N ARG A 198 6.01 -8.94 7.53
CA ARG A 198 5.88 -9.55 6.22
C ARG A 198 4.48 -10.08 5.96
N LEU A 199 3.94 -9.77 4.80
CA LEU A 199 2.74 -10.36 4.26
C LEU A 199 3.02 -10.84 2.83
N PHE A 200 2.48 -12.00 2.46
CA PHE A 200 2.46 -12.41 1.06
C PHE A 200 1.31 -11.73 0.32
N HIS A 201 1.59 -11.26 -0.90
CA HIS A 201 0.59 -10.69 -1.78
C HIS A 201 0.59 -11.46 -3.11
N HIS A 202 -0.50 -12.18 -3.36
CA HIS A 202 -0.60 -13.15 -4.45
C HIS A 202 -0.93 -12.53 -5.80
N GLU A 203 -1.07 -11.20 -5.87
CA GLU A 203 -1.53 -10.45 -7.05
C GLU A 203 -2.80 -11.03 -7.67
N SER A 204 -3.93 -10.42 -7.35
CA SER A 204 -5.25 -10.96 -7.67
C SER A 204 -5.43 -11.29 -9.15
N LYS A 205 -6.28 -12.27 -9.39
CA LYS A 205 -6.73 -12.67 -10.73
C LYS A 205 -7.40 -11.52 -11.50
N ASP A 206 -7.87 -10.48 -10.80
CA ASP A 206 -8.51 -9.31 -11.41
C ASP A 206 -7.52 -8.43 -12.18
N ASN A 207 -6.29 -8.29 -11.73
CA ASN A 207 -5.24 -7.58 -12.47
C ASN A 207 -4.94 -8.24 -13.82
N LYS A 208 -5.15 -9.56 -13.94
CA LYS A 208 -4.97 -10.32 -15.19
C LYS A 208 -6.17 -10.22 -16.14
N ARG A 209 -7.33 -9.72 -15.69
CA ARG A 209 -8.57 -9.60 -16.48
C ARG A 209 -8.74 -8.25 -17.17
N ILE A 210 -8.06 -7.21 -16.68
CA ILE A 210 -8.07 -5.91 -17.35
C ILE A 210 -7.16 -6.01 -18.58
N LYS A 211 -7.67 -5.66 -19.75
CA LYS A 211 -6.86 -5.62 -20.98
C LYS A 211 -5.67 -4.69 -20.77
N ASP A 212 -4.45 -5.16 -21.04
CA ASP A 212 -3.20 -4.44 -20.80
C ASP A 212 -3.19 -2.99 -21.32
N GLU A 213 -3.76 -2.74 -22.50
CA GLU A 213 -3.84 -1.38 -23.06
C GLU A 213 -4.72 -0.43 -22.24
N SER A 214 -5.83 -0.89 -21.68
CA SER A 214 -6.72 -0.06 -20.85
C SER A 214 -6.05 0.25 -19.51
N LYS A 215 -5.34 -0.71 -18.95
CA LYS A 215 -4.55 -0.56 -17.73
C LYS A 215 -3.46 0.49 -17.92
N ILE A 216 -2.63 0.33 -18.95
CA ILE A 216 -1.52 1.26 -19.27
C ILE A 216 -2.04 2.68 -19.48
N LYS A 217 -3.13 2.86 -20.23
CA LYS A 217 -3.74 4.18 -20.44
C LYS A 217 -4.20 4.83 -19.13
N MET A 218 -4.79 4.06 -18.25
CA MET A 218 -5.27 4.52 -16.94
C MET A 218 -4.13 4.88 -16.01
N GLU A 219 -3.12 4.03 -15.90
CA GLU A 219 -1.89 4.30 -15.13
C GLU A 219 -1.21 5.58 -15.62
N THR A 220 -1.09 5.76 -16.94
CA THR A 220 -0.51 6.97 -17.54
C THR A 220 -1.30 8.22 -17.19
N ARG A 221 -2.64 8.17 -17.26
CA ARG A 221 -3.49 9.32 -16.89
C ARG A 221 -3.38 9.65 -15.41
N ASN A 222 -3.40 8.64 -14.55
CA ASN A 222 -3.27 8.86 -13.11
C ASN A 222 -1.89 9.39 -12.72
N LEU A 223 -0.82 8.91 -13.36
CA LEU A 223 0.52 9.45 -13.16
C LEU A 223 0.58 10.94 -13.57
N ALA A 224 0.03 11.30 -14.72
CA ALA A 224 -0.02 12.70 -15.17
C ALA A 224 -0.84 13.58 -14.19
N ARG A 225 -1.94 13.08 -13.64
CA ARG A 225 -2.72 13.77 -12.59
C ARG A 225 -1.90 13.99 -11.32
N LEU A 226 -1.24 12.93 -10.85
CA LEU A 226 -0.37 13.00 -9.67
C LEU A 226 0.72 14.05 -9.85
N GLN A 227 1.45 13.98 -10.96
CA GLN A 227 2.50 14.93 -11.30
C GLN A 227 1.97 16.37 -11.39
N THR A 228 0.83 16.59 -12.04
CA THR A 228 0.21 17.92 -12.14
C THR A 228 -0.23 18.44 -10.76
N LYS A 229 -0.86 17.62 -9.94
CA LYS A 229 -1.33 18.00 -8.60
C LYS A 229 -0.18 18.41 -7.70
N TRP A 230 0.94 17.70 -7.75
CA TRP A 230 2.07 17.87 -6.84
C TRP A 230 3.27 18.62 -7.44
N ALA A 231 3.26 18.96 -8.73
CA ALA A 231 4.38 19.58 -9.46
C ALA A 231 4.97 20.83 -8.79
N ASN A 232 4.11 21.67 -8.19
CA ASN A 232 4.51 22.92 -7.52
C ASN A 232 4.74 22.74 -6.01
N SER A 233 4.54 21.54 -5.48
CA SER A 233 4.78 21.24 -4.08
C SER A 233 6.27 21.03 -3.83
N LYS A 234 6.88 21.92 -3.04
CA LYS A 234 8.24 21.69 -2.54
C LYS A 234 8.34 20.34 -1.83
N PHE A 235 7.26 19.92 -1.20
CA PHE A 235 7.13 18.67 -0.47
C PHE A 235 7.34 17.46 -1.38
N TYR A 236 6.72 17.41 -2.55
CA TYR A 236 6.88 16.33 -3.53
C TYR A 236 8.33 16.20 -4.04
N LYS A 237 9.01 17.33 -4.31
CA LYS A 237 10.38 17.37 -4.84
C LYS A 237 11.47 17.15 -3.78
N THR A 238 11.20 17.51 -2.53
CA THR A 238 12.20 17.46 -1.45
C THR A 238 12.03 16.26 -0.52
N LEU A 239 10.89 15.59 -0.55
CA LEU A 239 10.51 14.55 0.38
C LEU A 239 11.57 13.44 0.51
N ASP A 240 12.07 12.92 -0.61
CA ASP A 240 13.12 11.89 -0.60
C ASP A 240 14.44 12.38 0.01
N LYS A 241 14.74 13.67 -0.08
CA LYS A 241 15.95 14.26 0.53
C LYS A 241 15.77 14.42 2.03
N GLU A 242 14.59 14.81 2.47
CA GLU A 242 14.27 14.96 3.89
C GLU A 242 14.27 13.61 4.61
N ILE A 243 13.71 12.57 3.99
CA ILE A 243 13.71 11.21 4.54
C ILE A 243 15.12 10.64 4.64
N LYS A 244 15.99 10.89 3.65
CA LYS A 244 17.38 10.41 3.65
C LYS A 244 18.28 11.11 4.70
N ASN A 245 17.88 12.27 5.18
CA ASN A 245 18.64 13.06 6.14
C ASN A 245 18.18 12.87 7.61
N ARG A 246 17.20 12.01 7.85
CA ARG A 246 16.71 11.60 9.18
C ARG A 246 17.17 10.20 9.53
#